data_28b00188fa831b8bb645ae96943c6c8f
#
_entry.id   28b00188fa831b8bb645ae96943c6c8f
#
_cell.length_a   1.000
_cell.length_b   1.000
_cell.length_c   1.000
_cell.angle_alpha   90.00
_cell.angle_beta   90.00
_cell.angle_gamma   90.00
#
_symmetry.space_group_name_H-M   'P 1'
#
loop_
_entity.id
_entity.type
_entity.pdbx_description
1 polymer ?
#
loop_
_entity_poly.entity_id
_entity_poly.type
_entity_poly.pdbx_seq_one_letter_code
_entity_poly.pdbx_strand_id
1 'polypeptide(L)'
;LAFGAQLMSGSGIHFAGSYNGEEQKLVLEDEFGKVNIFLLPFLKPAVVKHWAPEEAAAEITGYHDAVKYAVSQLPLVQSERNVLVAHQFVTGAVTAGSEAVNVGGLDNIGAEVFAAFDYVALGHIHNPQNVGGNERIRYCGTPLKYSFSEWQQQKSVTLVELAEKGNMKVTQLPLTPLREVLYLKDTFENLMAKPTYAMFPMDENGCLQDFYYLTLTDENDVTNAMQRLQTIYKNLLQLDYDNKRTQANAELELTENPVEKTPLELIDDFYRLQNNQELSEDQKQYLTNLLSEMGGDIL
;
A
#
# COMPACT_ATOMS: atom_id res chain seq x y z
N LEU A 1 17.43 14.32 1.94
CA LEU A 1 16.41 15.39 1.72
C LEU A 1 16.76 16.68 2.49
N ALA A 2 17.25 16.62 3.73
CA ALA A 2 17.57 17.82 4.52
C ALA A 2 18.60 18.76 3.83
N PHE A 3 19.58 18.22 3.13
CA PHE A 3 20.61 19.03 2.46
C PHE A 3 20.05 19.92 1.32
N GLY A 4 19.02 19.49 0.61
CA GLY A 4 18.40 20.25 -0.47
C GLY A 4 17.25 21.18 -0.04
N ALA A 5 16.67 20.93 1.14
CA ALA A 5 15.47 21.62 1.60
C ALA A 5 15.65 23.15 1.71
N GLN A 6 16.81 23.59 2.19
CA GLN A 6 17.13 25.00 2.38
C GLN A 6 17.33 25.73 1.05
N LEU A 7 17.91 25.07 0.03
CA LEU A 7 18.05 25.61 -1.32
C LEU A 7 16.70 25.72 -2.04
N MET A 8 15.82 24.76 -1.84
CA MET A 8 14.51 24.71 -2.48
C MET A 8 13.48 25.66 -1.82
N SER A 9 13.64 25.96 -0.53
CA SER A 9 12.74 26.92 0.15
C SER A 9 12.80 28.31 -0.47
N GLY A 10 13.99 28.74 -0.96
CA GLY A 10 14.15 29.98 -1.72
C GLY A 10 13.39 30.01 -3.05
N SER A 11 12.97 28.86 -3.58
CA SER A 11 12.15 28.71 -4.78
C SER A 11 10.68 28.43 -4.45
N GLY A 12 10.25 28.60 -3.19
CA GLY A 12 8.89 28.36 -2.75
C GLY A 12 8.52 26.89 -2.56
N ILE A 13 9.51 25.98 -2.52
CA ILE A 13 9.31 24.54 -2.27
C ILE A 13 9.72 24.24 -0.83
N HIS A 14 8.78 23.79 -0.02
CA HIS A 14 8.97 23.52 1.39
C HIS A 14 8.96 22.00 1.66
N PHE A 15 9.93 21.52 2.42
CA PHE A 15 10.07 20.11 2.80
C PHE A 15 10.13 19.95 4.31
N ALA A 16 9.28 19.09 4.86
CA ALA A 16 9.46 18.53 6.18
C ALA A 16 10.35 17.27 6.06
N GLY A 17 11.58 17.36 6.51
CA GLY A 17 12.54 16.25 6.52
C GLY A 17 12.26 15.26 7.66
N SER A 18 13.16 15.21 8.65
CA SER A 18 12.96 14.44 9.88
C SER A 18 12.42 15.34 10.97
N TYR A 19 11.63 14.78 11.89
CA TYR A 19 11.19 15.48 13.08
C TYR A 19 12.39 15.80 13.99
N ASN A 20 12.50 17.05 14.38
CA ASN A 20 13.59 17.59 15.22
C ASN A 20 13.06 18.34 16.46
N GLY A 21 11.78 18.16 16.81
CA GLY A 21 11.15 18.86 17.91
C GLY A 21 10.71 20.31 17.61
N GLU A 22 11.06 20.82 16.43
CA GLU A 22 10.68 22.16 15.98
C GLU A 22 9.48 22.11 15.04
N GLU A 23 8.66 23.15 15.11
CA GLU A 23 7.55 23.31 14.18
C GLU A 23 8.05 23.68 12.78
N GLN A 24 7.44 23.08 11.76
CA GLN A 24 7.61 23.50 10.38
C GLN A 24 6.29 24.09 9.90
N LYS A 25 6.26 25.41 9.75
CA LYS A 25 5.05 26.16 9.44
C LYS A 25 5.27 27.10 8.27
N LEU A 26 4.31 27.11 7.35
CA LEU A 26 4.17 28.12 6.32
C LEU A 26 2.89 28.94 6.59
N VAL A 27 2.97 30.25 6.45
CA VAL A 27 1.81 31.14 6.59
C VAL A 27 1.52 31.76 5.23
N LEU A 28 0.30 31.51 4.74
CA LEU A 28 -0.26 32.21 3.59
C LEU A 28 -1.35 33.17 4.05
N GLU A 29 -1.67 34.16 3.22
CA GLU A 29 -2.72 35.13 3.53
C GLU A 29 -3.53 35.44 2.27
N ASP A 30 -4.84 35.49 2.40
CA ASP A 30 -5.78 35.84 1.37
C ASP A 30 -6.88 36.79 1.91
N GLU A 31 -7.94 37.04 1.15
CA GLU A 31 -9.05 37.89 1.54
C GLU A 31 -9.81 37.44 2.78
N PHE A 32 -9.71 36.16 3.15
CA PHE A 32 -10.32 35.58 4.35
C PHE A 32 -9.35 35.54 5.54
N GLY A 33 -8.14 36.09 5.41
CA GLY A 33 -7.11 36.14 6.45
C GLY A 33 -6.04 35.05 6.30
N LYS A 34 -5.39 34.70 7.41
CA LYS A 34 -4.26 33.81 7.41
C LYS A 34 -4.65 32.34 7.32
N VAL A 35 -3.81 31.57 6.59
CA VAL A 35 -3.81 30.12 6.55
C VAL A 35 -2.47 29.62 7.07
N ASN A 36 -2.47 28.94 8.18
CA ASN A 36 -1.31 28.30 8.77
C ASN A 36 -1.20 26.87 8.25
N ILE A 37 -0.15 26.55 7.51
CA ILE A 37 0.11 25.22 6.97
C ILE A 37 1.25 24.60 7.77
N PHE A 38 0.96 23.56 8.53
CA PHE A 38 1.92 22.81 9.32
C PHE A 38 2.36 21.57 8.54
N LEU A 39 3.67 21.31 8.51
CA LEU A 39 4.25 20.17 7.84
C LEU A 39 4.76 19.18 8.89
N LEU A 40 4.19 17.99 8.95
CA LEU A 40 4.56 16.96 9.90
C LEU A 40 5.09 15.73 9.13
N PRO A 41 6.40 15.43 9.25
CA PRO A 41 6.98 14.26 8.60
C PRO A 41 6.46 12.97 9.24
N PHE A 42 6.79 11.81 8.65
CA PHE A 42 6.49 10.53 9.28
C PHE A 42 7.17 10.41 10.65
N LEU A 43 6.36 10.19 11.67
CA LEU A 43 6.82 10.13 13.05
C LEU A 43 6.98 8.67 13.51
N LYS A 44 8.17 8.36 14.03
CA LYS A 44 8.42 7.14 14.80
C LYS A 44 8.46 7.48 16.28
N PRO A 45 7.86 6.68 17.17
CA PRO A 45 7.85 6.97 18.63
C PRO A 45 9.24 7.26 19.19
N ALA A 46 10.25 6.50 18.80
CA ALA A 46 11.62 6.70 19.27
C ALA A 46 12.21 8.07 18.88
N VAL A 47 11.86 8.59 17.69
CA VAL A 47 12.32 9.91 17.25
C VAL A 47 11.64 11.02 18.06
N VAL A 48 10.33 10.90 18.29
CA VAL A 48 9.59 11.90 19.07
C VAL A 48 10.06 11.92 20.53
N LYS A 49 10.27 10.74 21.14
CA LYS A 49 10.85 10.61 22.49
C LYS A 49 12.19 11.32 22.64
N HIS A 50 13.05 11.24 21.62
CA HIS A 50 14.38 11.85 21.66
C HIS A 50 14.33 13.38 21.79
N TRP A 51 13.31 14.02 21.23
CA TRP A 51 13.14 15.48 21.24
C TRP A 51 12.15 15.97 22.30
N ALA A 52 11.38 15.08 22.90
CA ALA A 52 10.44 15.42 23.97
C ALA A 52 11.16 15.55 25.32
N PRO A 53 10.67 16.40 26.25
CA PRO A 53 11.10 16.38 27.65
C PRO A 53 10.90 14.98 28.27
N GLU A 54 11.71 14.63 29.26
CA GLU A 54 11.74 13.30 29.87
C GLU A 54 10.35 12.84 30.35
N GLU A 55 9.59 13.72 30.98
CA GLU A 55 8.23 13.43 31.46
C GLU A 55 7.27 13.09 30.30
N ALA A 56 7.30 13.86 29.23
CA ALA A 56 6.47 13.59 28.05
C ALA A 56 6.94 12.34 27.28
N ALA A 57 8.26 12.11 27.20
CA ALA A 57 8.83 10.95 26.57
C ALA A 57 8.42 9.64 27.26
N ALA A 58 8.21 9.65 28.57
CA ALA A 58 7.73 8.50 29.33
C ALA A 58 6.29 8.10 28.98
N GLU A 59 5.45 9.06 28.61
CA GLU A 59 4.06 8.82 28.24
C GLU A 59 3.87 8.35 26.80
N ILE A 60 4.88 8.50 25.92
CA ILE A 60 4.80 8.07 24.53
C ILE A 60 5.03 6.57 24.47
N THR A 61 3.98 5.77 24.30
CA THR A 61 4.08 4.29 24.23
C THR A 61 4.01 3.78 22.80
N GLY A 62 3.38 4.50 21.87
CA GLY A 62 3.16 4.11 20.50
C GLY A 62 3.06 5.29 19.53
N TYR A 63 2.69 4.98 18.31
CA TYR A 63 2.55 5.99 17.24
C TYR A 63 1.46 7.02 17.56
N HIS A 64 0.34 6.58 18.12
CA HIS A 64 -0.74 7.48 18.51
C HIS A 64 -0.25 8.56 19.48
N ASP A 65 0.44 8.15 20.55
CA ASP A 65 0.94 9.07 21.55
C ASP A 65 2.00 10.03 20.98
N ALA A 66 2.87 9.49 20.11
CA ALA A 66 3.90 10.29 19.45
C ALA A 66 3.30 11.39 18.57
N VAL A 67 2.30 11.06 17.75
CA VAL A 67 1.63 12.05 16.89
C VAL A 67 0.80 13.02 17.71
N LYS A 68 0.08 12.54 18.72
CA LYS A 68 -0.69 13.36 19.66
C LYS A 68 0.21 14.37 20.35
N TYR A 69 1.37 13.95 20.86
CA TYR A 69 2.36 14.85 21.46
C TYR A 69 2.84 15.89 20.44
N ALA A 70 3.34 15.47 19.28
CA ALA A 70 3.86 16.38 18.26
C ALA A 70 2.81 17.41 17.81
N VAL A 71 1.57 16.98 17.61
CA VAL A 71 0.45 17.87 17.24
C VAL A 71 0.13 18.85 18.38
N SER A 72 0.20 18.44 19.64
CA SER A 72 -0.06 19.31 20.80
C SER A 72 0.95 20.45 20.94
N GLN A 73 2.16 20.29 20.38
CA GLN A 73 3.21 21.31 20.41
C GLN A 73 3.04 22.37 19.30
N LEU A 74 2.15 22.16 18.33
CA LEU A 74 1.95 23.10 17.25
C LEU A 74 1.22 24.37 17.72
N PRO A 75 1.71 25.58 17.38
CA PRO A 75 1.11 26.85 17.80
C PRO A 75 -0.12 27.18 16.95
N LEU A 76 -1.20 26.42 17.15
CA LEU A 76 -2.47 26.63 16.46
C LEU A 76 -3.13 27.93 16.89
N VAL A 77 -3.54 28.73 15.94
CA VAL A 77 -4.33 29.93 16.20
C VAL A 77 -5.79 29.62 15.89
N GLN A 78 -6.62 29.52 16.91
CA GLN A 78 -8.02 29.08 16.81
C GLN A 78 -8.88 29.95 15.89
N SER A 79 -8.59 31.24 15.78
CA SER A 79 -9.31 32.19 14.92
C SER A 79 -8.84 32.16 13.45
N GLU A 80 -7.71 31.51 13.17
CA GLU A 80 -7.13 31.40 11.83
C GLU A 80 -7.37 29.99 11.25
N ARG A 81 -7.26 29.85 9.93
CA ARG A 81 -7.36 28.55 9.26
C ARG A 81 -6.07 27.77 9.49
N ASN A 82 -6.19 26.54 9.98
CA ASN A 82 -5.06 25.67 10.26
C ASN A 82 -5.15 24.41 9.40
N VAL A 83 -4.14 24.16 8.61
CA VAL A 83 -4.01 23.00 7.72
C VAL A 83 -2.82 22.18 8.19
N LEU A 84 -2.98 20.86 8.25
CA LEU A 84 -1.89 19.93 8.50
C LEU A 84 -1.59 19.14 7.22
N VAL A 85 -0.33 19.04 6.86
CA VAL A 85 0.18 18.10 5.86
C VAL A 85 1.02 17.06 6.59
N ALA A 86 0.60 15.80 6.55
CA ALA A 86 1.26 14.73 7.30
C ALA A 86 1.35 13.43 6.49
N HIS A 87 2.25 12.56 6.90
CA HIS A 87 2.41 11.23 6.31
C HIS A 87 2.28 10.18 7.41
N GLN A 88 1.06 9.70 7.68
CA GLN A 88 0.75 8.83 8.82
C GLN A 88 -0.35 7.84 8.46
N PHE A 89 -0.38 6.71 9.19
CA PHE A 89 -1.49 5.76 9.10
C PHE A 89 -2.57 6.10 10.15
N VAL A 90 -3.74 6.50 9.69
CA VAL A 90 -4.85 6.91 10.57
C VAL A 90 -5.94 5.84 10.56
N THR A 91 -6.39 5.45 11.74
CA THR A 91 -7.47 4.45 11.94
C THR A 91 -8.74 4.85 11.18
N GLY A 92 -9.34 3.89 10.49
CA GLY A 92 -10.52 4.11 9.66
C GLY A 92 -10.22 4.30 8.18
N ALA A 93 -8.93 4.26 7.78
CA ALA A 93 -8.52 4.16 6.39
C ALA A 93 -8.54 2.69 5.92
N VAL A 94 -8.88 2.49 4.64
CA VAL A 94 -8.83 1.19 3.96
C VAL A 94 -7.51 1.10 3.20
N THR A 95 -6.73 0.06 3.49
CA THR A 95 -5.45 -0.22 2.83
C THR A 95 -5.64 -1.08 1.58
N ALA A 96 -4.76 -0.91 0.59
CA ALA A 96 -4.53 -1.89 -0.47
C ALA A 96 -3.32 -2.76 -0.09
N GLY A 97 -3.12 -3.89 -0.78
CA GLY A 97 -1.99 -4.78 -0.50
C GLY A 97 -0.60 -4.19 -0.76
N SER A 98 -0.54 -2.97 -1.31
CA SER A 98 0.70 -2.23 -1.59
C SER A 98 1.23 -1.45 -0.39
N GLU A 99 0.39 -1.17 0.62
CA GLU A 99 0.81 -0.48 1.83
C GLU A 99 1.30 -1.50 2.88
N ALA A 100 2.53 -1.33 3.33
CA ALA A 100 3.06 -2.13 4.43
C ALA A 100 2.38 -1.68 5.74
N VAL A 101 1.44 -2.48 6.21
CA VAL A 101 0.84 -2.33 7.55
C VAL A 101 1.58 -3.26 8.50
N ASN A 102 2.14 -2.72 9.57
CA ASN A 102 2.76 -3.57 10.59
C ASN A 102 1.73 -4.51 11.21
N VAL A 103 2.08 -5.78 11.28
CA VAL A 103 1.25 -6.82 11.90
C VAL A 103 0.99 -6.44 13.36
N GLY A 104 -0.28 -6.28 13.73
CA GLY A 104 -0.69 -5.94 15.10
C GLY A 104 -1.26 -4.54 15.30
N GLY A 105 -1.38 -3.71 14.25
CA GLY A 105 -2.05 -2.40 14.33
C GLY A 105 -1.36 -1.36 15.23
N LEU A 106 -0.07 -1.55 15.55
CA LEU A 106 0.70 -0.68 16.45
C LEU A 106 0.91 0.74 15.88
N ASP A 107 0.73 0.93 14.57
CA ASP A 107 0.96 2.19 13.88
C ASP A 107 -0.31 3.05 13.77
N ASN A 108 -1.43 2.59 14.32
CA ASN A 108 -2.73 3.23 14.19
C ASN A 108 -2.82 4.52 15.02
N ILE A 109 -3.21 5.61 14.34
CA ILE A 109 -3.42 6.92 14.96
C ILE A 109 -4.92 7.22 14.92
N GLY A 110 -5.50 7.61 16.06
CA GLY A 110 -6.89 8.04 16.12
C GLY A 110 -7.10 9.37 15.40
N ALA A 111 -8.17 9.48 14.61
CA ALA A 111 -8.49 10.68 13.84
C ALA A 111 -8.78 11.92 14.72
N GLU A 112 -9.16 11.72 15.98
CA GLU A 112 -9.43 12.77 16.97
C GLU A 112 -8.21 13.64 17.27
N VAL A 113 -6.99 13.13 17.09
CA VAL A 113 -5.74 13.90 17.24
C VAL A 113 -5.72 15.13 16.34
N PHE A 114 -6.43 15.06 15.21
CA PHE A 114 -6.45 16.10 14.19
C PHE A 114 -7.67 17.04 14.27
N ALA A 115 -8.49 16.94 15.31
CA ALA A 115 -9.77 17.65 15.41
C ALA A 115 -9.64 19.20 15.40
N ALA A 116 -8.47 19.74 15.75
CA ALA A 116 -8.22 21.18 15.80
C ALA A 116 -7.90 21.81 14.44
N PHE A 117 -7.71 21.00 13.39
CA PHE A 117 -7.39 21.49 12.05
C PHE A 117 -8.67 21.68 11.20
N ASP A 118 -8.63 22.69 10.35
CA ASP A 118 -9.69 22.91 9.34
C ASP A 118 -9.58 21.88 8.20
N TYR A 119 -8.34 21.48 7.83
CA TYR A 119 -8.09 20.40 6.88
C TYR A 119 -6.80 19.64 7.20
N VAL A 120 -6.79 18.34 6.95
CA VAL A 120 -5.63 17.46 7.13
C VAL A 120 -5.38 16.70 5.82
N ALA A 121 -4.30 17.05 5.15
CA ALA A 121 -3.81 16.39 3.95
C ALA A 121 -2.87 15.24 4.35
N LEU A 122 -3.31 14.00 4.14
CA LEU A 122 -2.57 12.80 4.50
C LEU A 122 -1.92 12.14 3.28
N GLY A 123 -0.67 11.73 3.45
CA GLY A 123 0.01 10.72 2.65
C GLY A 123 0.12 9.40 3.40
N HIS A 124 0.60 8.37 2.77
CA HIS A 124 0.82 6.99 3.21
C HIS A 124 -0.12 6.00 2.48
N ILE A 125 -1.41 6.21 2.49
CA ILE A 125 -2.38 5.34 1.82
C ILE A 125 -2.51 5.74 0.35
N HIS A 126 -2.42 4.75 -0.53
CA HIS A 126 -2.39 4.95 -1.99
C HIS A 126 -3.78 5.17 -2.60
N ASN A 127 -4.84 4.76 -1.90
CA ASN A 127 -6.21 4.97 -2.35
C ASN A 127 -6.74 6.33 -1.88
N PRO A 128 -7.21 7.23 -2.79
CA PRO A 128 -7.84 8.49 -2.41
C PRO A 128 -9.09 8.25 -1.58
N GLN A 129 -9.10 8.69 -0.31
CA GLN A 129 -10.22 8.43 0.59
C GLN A 129 -10.29 9.41 1.77
N ASN A 130 -11.50 9.59 2.30
CA ASN A 130 -11.72 10.28 3.57
C ASN A 130 -11.55 9.30 4.73
N VAL A 131 -10.92 9.73 5.81
CA VAL A 131 -10.77 8.91 7.02
C VAL A 131 -12.10 8.88 7.78
N GLY A 132 -12.66 7.68 7.97
CA GLY A 132 -13.93 7.52 8.68
C GLY A 132 -15.10 8.33 8.09
N GLY A 133 -15.05 8.65 6.81
CA GLY A 133 -16.05 9.49 6.13
C GLY A 133 -15.92 10.99 6.38
N ASN A 134 -14.90 11.45 7.12
CA ASN A 134 -14.66 12.86 7.40
C ASN A 134 -13.86 13.54 6.27
N GLU A 135 -14.50 14.44 5.53
CA GLU A 135 -13.88 15.17 4.41
C GLU A 135 -12.70 16.07 4.82
N ARG A 136 -12.63 16.45 6.10
CA ARG A 136 -11.53 17.27 6.62
C ARG A 136 -10.23 16.49 6.80
N ILE A 137 -10.28 15.16 6.89
CA ILE A 137 -9.12 14.29 7.08
C ILE A 137 -9.07 13.34 5.91
N ARG A 138 -8.13 13.57 4.98
CA ARG A 138 -8.17 12.87 3.70
C ARG A 138 -6.79 12.44 3.21
N TYR A 139 -6.73 11.21 2.69
CA TYR A 139 -5.65 10.74 1.85
C TYR A 139 -5.88 11.15 0.40
N CYS A 140 -4.93 11.85 -0.21
CA CYS A 140 -4.99 12.19 -1.63
C CYS A 140 -4.76 10.96 -2.52
N GLY A 141 -4.13 9.91 -2.00
CA GLY A 141 -3.66 8.76 -2.74
C GLY A 141 -2.39 9.05 -3.54
N THR A 142 -2.04 8.11 -4.41
CA THR A 142 -0.92 8.24 -5.34
C THR A 142 -1.40 8.67 -6.73
N PRO A 143 -0.57 9.37 -7.54
CA PRO A 143 -0.97 9.82 -8.87
C PRO A 143 -1.12 8.68 -9.88
N LEU A 144 -0.43 7.56 -9.64
CA LEU A 144 -0.47 6.35 -10.47
C LEU A 144 -0.74 5.12 -9.61
N LYS A 145 -1.14 4.03 -10.22
CA LYS A 145 -1.25 2.71 -9.59
C LYS A 145 0.15 2.10 -9.47
N TYR A 146 0.60 1.83 -8.26
CA TYR A 146 1.94 1.28 -7.97
C TYR A 146 1.93 -0.23 -7.76
N SER A 147 0.74 -0.83 -7.63
CA SER A 147 0.55 -2.26 -7.46
C SER A 147 -0.70 -2.73 -8.21
N PHE A 148 -0.73 -4.01 -8.57
CA PHE A 148 -1.92 -4.63 -9.14
C PHE A 148 -3.11 -4.66 -8.18
N SER A 149 -2.89 -4.65 -6.87
CA SER A 149 -3.97 -4.52 -5.89
C SER A 149 -4.76 -3.20 -6.02
N GLU A 150 -4.20 -2.22 -6.72
CA GLU A 150 -4.80 -0.90 -6.95
C GLU A 150 -5.57 -0.79 -8.27
N TRP A 151 -5.72 -1.88 -9.02
CA TRP A 151 -6.28 -1.86 -10.38
C TRP A 151 -7.67 -1.22 -10.48
N GLN A 152 -8.49 -1.35 -9.43
CA GLN A 152 -9.84 -0.76 -9.37
C GLN A 152 -9.86 0.71 -8.90
N GLN A 153 -8.73 1.24 -8.43
CA GLN A 153 -8.71 2.59 -7.87
C GLN A 153 -8.72 3.64 -8.97
N GLN A 154 -9.57 4.67 -8.81
CA GLN A 154 -9.49 5.89 -9.60
C GLN A 154 -8.50 6.84 -8.94
N LYS A 155 -7.37 7.10 -9.59
CA LYS A 155 -6.38 8.05 -9.09
C LYS A 155 -6.84 9.48 -9.37
N SER A 156 -6.49 10.41 -8.45
CA SER A 156 -6.95 11.80 -8.53
C SER A 156 -6.00 12.76 -7.84
N VAL A 157 -6.13 14.04 -8.20
CA VAL A 157 -5.62 15.15 -7.40
C VAL A 157 -6.76 15.67 -6.52
N THR A 158 -6.46 15.93 -5.25
CA THR A 158 -7.42 16.56 -4.34
C THR A 158 -7.22 18.08 -4.36
N LEU A 159 -8.22 18.80 -4.86
CA LEU A 159 -8.30 20.25 -4.79
C LEU A 159 -9.09 20.65 -3.54
N VAL A 160 -8.48 21.49 -2.70
CA VAL A 160 -9.10 21.99 -1.47
C VAL A 160 -9.22 23.52 -1.57
N GLU A 161 -10.44 24.00 -1.56
CA GLU A 161 -10.77 25.43 -1.55
C GLU A 161 -11.13 25.81 -0.11
N LEU A 162 -10.37 26.73 0.48
CA LEU A 162 -10.60 27.23 1.84
C LEU A 162 -11.10 28.68 1.73
N ALA A 163 -12.33 28.92 2.13
CA ALA A 163 -12.88 30.27 2.30
C ALA A 163 -12.72 30.73 3.77
N GLU A 164 -13.71 31.34 4.37
CA GLU A 164 -13.69 31.69 5.81
C GLU A 164 -13.46 30.46 6.68
N LYS A 165 -12.94 30.68 7.89
CA LYS A 165 -12.70 29.58 8.82
C LYS A 165 -13.92 28.68 9.01
N GLY A 166 -13.70 27.37 8.82
CA GLY A 166 -14.74 26.35 8.89
C GLY A 166 -15.51 26.14 7.57
N ASN A 167 -15.28 26.95 6.56
CA ASN A 167 -15.88 26.82 5.23
C ASN A 167 -14.83 26.29 4.24
N MET A 168 -14.97 25.05 3.83
CA MET A 168 -14.10 24.42 2.85
C MET A 168 -14.88 23.58 1.86
N LYS A 169 -14.29 23.41 0.67
CA LYS A 169 -14.79 22.51 -0.36
C LYS A 169 -13.67 21.63 -0.87
N VAL A 170 -13.93 20.33 -0.94
CA VAL A 170 -13.01 19.33 -1.46
C VAL A 170 -13.51 18.80 -2.80
N THR A 171 -12.68 18.88 -3.81
CA THR A 171 -12.98 18.38 -5.16
C THR A 171 -11.91 17.40 -5.60
N GLN A 172 -12.32 16.24 -6.08
CA GLN A 172 -11.42 15.26 -6.67
C GLN A 172 -11.35 15.46 -8.17
N LEU A 173 -10.15 15.71 -8.69
CA LEU A 173 -9.88 15.81 -10.12
C LEU A 173 -9.26 14.49 -10.58
N PRO A 174 -10.00 13.65 -11.34
CA PRO A 174 -9.49 12.35 -11.75
C PRO A 174 -8.28 12.49 -12.66
N LEU A 175 -7.30 11.62 -12.46
CA LEU A 175 -6.13 11.50 -13.33
C LEU A 175 -6.36 10.34 -14.31
N THR A 176 -6.09 10.60 -15.58
CA THR A 176 -6.07 9.57 -16.63
C THR A 176 -4.61 9.21 -16.90
N PRO A 177 -4.17 7.99 -16.60
CA PRO A 177 -2.80 7.58 -16.88
C PRO A 177 -2.57 7.42 -18.39
N LEU A 178 -1.31 7.50 -18.84
CA LEU A 178 -0.96 7.20 -20.22
C LEU A 178 -1.26 5.72 -20.58
N ARG A 179 -1.09 4.83 -19.59
CA ARG A 179 -1.42 3.42 -19.68
C ARG A 179 -2.11 3.00 -18.39
N GLU A 180 -3.19 2.27 -18.54
CA GLU A 180 -3.96 1.76 -17.41
C GLU A 180 -3.32 0.48 -16.86
N VAL A 181 -3.66 0.12 -15.63
CA VAL A 181 -3.35 -1.17 -15.02
C VAL A 181 -4.65 -1.96 -14.95
N LEU A 182 -4.69 -3.07 -15.68
CA LEU A 182 -5.88 -3.88 -15.85
C LEU A 182 -5.66 -5.30 -15.33
N TYR A 183 -6.68 -5.83 -14.68
CA TYR A 183 -6.74 -7.21 -14.22
C TYR A 183 -7.80 -7.96 -14.98
N LEU A 184 -7.43 -9.10 -15.59
CA LEU A 184 -8.35 -10.00 -16.26
C LEU A 184 -8.17 -11.43 -15.73
N LYS A 185 -9.28 -12.14 -15.59
CA LYS A 185 -9.30 -13.52 -15.10
C LYS A 185 -10.23 -14.34 -15.97
N ASP A 186 -9.66 -15.30 -16.70
CA ASP A 186 -10.41 -16.24 -17.55
C ASP A 186 -9.50 -17.42 -17.95
N THR A 187 -10.02 -18.34 -18.75
CA THR A 187 -9.22 -19.38 -19.37
C THR A 187 -8.24 -18.80 -20.40
N PHE A 188 -7.16 -19.50 -20.65
CA PHE A 188 -6.18 -19.11 -21.65
C PHE A 188 -6.83 -18.90 -23.03
N GLU A 189 -7.72 -19.79 -23.43
CA GLU A 189 -8.43 -19.72 -24.73
C GLU A 189 -9.27 -18.43 -24.83
N ASN A 190 -10.02 -18.09 -23.77
CA ASN A 190 -10.83 -16.89 -23.75
C ASN A 190 -9.98 -15.61 -23.78
N LEU A 191 -8.88 -15.57 -23.03
CA LEU A 191 -7.97 -14.42 -23.04
C LEU A 191 -7.29 -14.22 -24.39
N MET A 192 -7.03 -15.28 -25.13
CA MET A 192 -6.50 -15.24 -26.51
C MET A 192 -7.57 -14.93 -27.57
N ALA A 193 -8.85 -14.97 -27.21
CA ALA A 193 -9.94 -14.72 -28.12
C ALA A 193 -10.12 -13.23 -28.45
N LYS A 194 -10.24 -12.87 -29.73
CA LYS A 194 -10.38 -11.48 -30.17
C LYS A 194 -11.51 -10.69 -29.48
N PRO A 195 -12.70 -11.27 -29.21
CA PRO A 195 -13.75 -10.52 -28.51
C PRO A 195 -13.34 -10.01 -27.14
N THR A 196 -12.48 -10.72 -26.43
CA THR A 196 -12.02 -10.35 -25.08
C THR A 196 -11.12 -9.11 -25.08
N TYR A 197 -10.23 -9.00 -26.06
CA TYR A 197 -9.24 -7.92 -26.07
C TYR A 197 -9.56 -6.78 -27.06
N ALA A 198 -10.48 -6.97 -28.00
CA ALA A 198 -10.78 -5.98 -29.04
C ALA A 198 -11.35 -4.65 -28.52
N MET A 199 -11.81 -4.61 -27.27
CA MET A 199 -12.32 -3.38 -26.63
C MET A 199 -11.22 -2.49 -26.03
N PHE A 200 -10.00 -3.00 -25.89
CA PHE A 200 -8.88 -2.27 -25.30
C PHE A 200 -8.04 -1.55 -26.36
N PRO A 201 -7.35 -0.45 -26.01
CA PRO A 201 -6.48 0.27 -26.94
C PRO A 201 -5.34 -0.62 -27.46
N MET A 202 -5.15 -0.61 -28.78
CA MET A 202 -4.09 -1.36 -29.45
C MET A 202 -3.15 -0.41 -30.21
N ASP A 203 -1.91 -0.84 -30.40
CA ASP A 203 -0.96 -0.20 -31.28
C ASP A 203 -1.21 -0.58 -32.76
N GLU A 204 -0.38 -0.06 -33.66
CA GLU A 204 -0.42 -0.35 -35.10
C GLU A 204 -0.17 -1.82 -35.45
N ASN A 205 0.43 -2.59 -34.55
CA ASN A 205 0.71 -4.02 -34.70
C ASN A 205 -0.41 -4.90 -34.08
N GLY A 206 -1.48 -4.29 -33.56
CA GLY A 206 -2.57 -4.98 -32.88
C GLY A 206 -2.25 -5.49 -31.47
N CYS A 207 -1.20 -4.96 -30.83
CA CYS A 207 -0.85 -5.29 -29.46
C CYS A 207 -1.48 -4.30 -28.47
N LEU A 208 -1.94 -4.82 -27.35
CA LEU A 208 -2.51 -4.02 -26.27
C LEU A 208 -1.44 -3.18 -25.56
N GLN A 209 -1.75 -1.92 -25.27
CA GLN A 209 -0.78 -0.92 -24.75
C GLN A 209 -0.79 -0.78 -23.24
N ASP A 210 -1.89 -1.11 -22.58
CA ASP A 210 -2.01 -1.04 -21.13
C ASP A 210 -1.15 -2.09 -20.41
N PHE A 211 -0.97 -1.94 -19.10
CA PHE A 211 -0.32 -2.94 -18.25
C PHE A 211 -1.33 -3.97 -17.79
N TYR A 212 -0.98 -5.25 -17.91
CA TYR A 212 -1.88 -6.35 -17.58
C TYR A 212 -1.33 -7.23 -16.46
N TYR A 213 -2.24 -7.61 -15.57
CA TYR A 213 -2.13 -8.73 -14.67
C TYR A 213 -3.23 -9.73 -15.06
N LEU A 214 -2.84 -10.95 -15.43
CA LEU A 214 -3.76 -12.00 -15.86
C LEU A 214 -3.76 -13.15 -14.87
N THR A 215 -4.94 -13.73 -14.63
CA THR A 215 -5.08 -14.96 -13.87
C THR A 215 -5.79 -15.99 -14.72
N LEU A 216 -5.11 -17.11 -14.97
CA LEU A 216 -5.65 -18.24 -15.70
C LEU A 216 -6.50 -19.12 -14.79
N THR A 217 -7.67 -19.53 -15.29
CA THR A 217 -8.56 -20.48 -14.60
C THR A 217 -8.43 -21.90 -15.14
N ASP A 218 -7.47 -22.14 -16.02
CA ASP A 218 -7.19 -23.46 -16.57
C ASP A 218 -6.73 -24.42 -15.47
N GLU A 219 -7.32 -25.62 -15.40
CA GLU A 219 -6.97 -26.65 -14.41
C GLU A 219 -5.56 -27.24 -14.65
N ASN A 220 -5.11 -27.25 -15.91
CA ASN A 220 -3.79 -27.70 -16.29
C ASN A 220 -2.89 -26.53 -16.69
N ASP A 221 -1.59 -26.66 -16.42
CA ASP A 221 -0.61 -25.66 -16.82
C ASP A 221 -0.54 -25.53 -18.35
N VAL A 222 -0.68 -24.32 -18.83
CA VAL A 222 -0.59 -24.02 -20.26
C VAL A 222 0.88 -23.81 -20.63
N THR A 223 1.38 -24.63 -21.55
CA THR A 223 2.76 -24.54 -22.00
C THR A 223 3.08 -23.17 -22.61
N ASN A 224 4.13 -22.51 -22.12
CA ASN A 224 4.58 -21.18 -22.53
C ASN A 224 3.47 -20.11 -22.49
N ALA A 225 2.56 -20.18 -21.51
CA ALA A 225 1.41 -19.29 -21.39
C ALA A 225 1.81 -17.81 -21.44
N MET A 226 2.80 -17.40 -20.63
CA MET A 226 3.28 -16.03 -20.57
C MET A 226 3.72 -15.52 -21.94
N GLN A 227 4.57 -16.25 -22.65
CA GLN A 227 5.09 -15.84 -23.95
C GLN A 227 3.98 -15.78 -25.01
N ARG A 228 3.04 -16.71 -24.99
CA ARG A 228 1.92 -16.74 -25.92
C ARG A 228 0.95 -15.59 -25.66
N LEU A 229 0.63 -15.29 -24.42
CA LEU A 229 -0.21 -14.15 -24.07
C LEU A 229 0.47 -12.81 -24.41
N GLN A 230 1.79 -12.69 -24.26
CA GLN A 230 2.54 -11.48 -24.63
C GLN A 230 2.53 -11.16 -26.12
N THR A 231 2.07 -12.07 -26.99
CA THR A 231 1.84 -11.75 -28.42
C THR A 231 0.69 -10.77 -28.61
N ILE A 232 -0.24 -10.68 -27.63
CA ILE A 232 -1.39 -9.76 -27.62
C ILE A 232 -1.21 -8.73 -26.51
N TYR A 233 -0.99 -9.19 -25.29
CA TYR A 233 -0.81 -8.38 -24.07
C TYR A 233 0.67 -8.01 -23.91
N LYS A 234 1.18 -7.12 -24.76
CA LYS A 234 2.61 -6.79 -24.83
C LYS A 234 3.22 -6.40 -23.48
N ASN A 235 2.44 -5.67 -22.66
CA ASN A 235 2.82 -5.24 -21.33
C ASN A 235 2.21 -6.13 -20.25
N LEU A 236 2.14 -7.44 -20.48
CA LEU A 236 1.78 -8.41 -19.44
C LEU A 236 2.93 -8.49 -18.41
N LEU A 237 2.66 -8.04 -17.20
CA LEU A 237 3.66 -7.94 -16.12
C LEU A 237 3.57 -9.09 -15.13
N GLN A 238 2.35 -9.65 -14.94
CA GLN A 238 2.13 -10.76 -14.01
C GLN A 238 1.11 -11.74 -14.60
N LEU A 239 1.39 -13.03 -14.39
CA LEU A 239 0.51 -14.14 -14.77
C LEU A 239 0.42 -15.12 -13.62
N ASP A 240 -0.77 -15.32 -13.09
CA ASP A 240 -1.05 -16.27 -12.04
C ASP A 240 -2.07 -17.32 -12.50
N TYR A 241 -2.26 -18.35 -11.68
CA TYR A 241 -3.28 -19.38 -11.85
C TYR A 241 -4.24 -19.38 -10.65
N ASP A 242 -5.54 -19.46 -10.92
CA ASP A 242 -6.57 -19.72 -9.92
C ASP A 242 -7.34 -20.97 -10.33
N ASN A 243 -6.86 -22.10 -9.90
CA ASN A 243 -7.43 -23.42 -10.16
C ASN A 243 -7.48 -24.23 -8.84
N LYS A 244 -8.03 -25.44 -8.89
CA LYS A 244 -8.17 -26.27 -7.69
C LYS A 244 -6.85 -26.53 -6.96
N ARG A 245 -5.74 -26.64 -7.70
CA ARG A 245 -4.41 -26.82 -7.15
C ARG A 245 -3.96 -25.60 -6.33
N THR A 246 -4.09 -24.40 -6.91
CA THR A 246 -3.67 -23.15 -6.22
C THR A 246 -4.58 -22.82 -5.05
N GLN A 247 -5.88 -23.13 -5.13
CA GLN A 247 -6.82 -22.94 -4.03
C GLN A 247 -6.53 -23.90 -2.86
N ALA A 248 -6.26 -25.17 -3.13
CA ALA A 248 -5.89 -26.13 -2.09
C ALA A 248 -4.59 -25.73 -1.39
N ASN A 249 -3.62 -25.17 -2.13
CA ASN A 249 -2.37 -24.66 -1.55
C ASN A 249 -2.61 -23.47 -0.60
N ALA A 250 -3.48 -22.54 -0.98
CA ALA A 250 -3.82 -21.38 -0.15
C ALA A 250 -4.54 -21.78 1.16
N GLU A 251 -5.40 -22.81 1.11
CA GLU A 251 -6.07 -23.34 2.31
C GLU A 251 -5.09 -24.02 3.27
N LEU A 252 -4.05 -24.68 2.77
CA LEU A 252 -3.04 -25.34 3.58
C LEU A 252 -2.07 -24.36 4.25
N GLU A 253 -1.68 -23.28 3.57
CA GLU A 253 -0.85 -22.22 4.18
C GLU A 253 -1.53 -21.53 5.38
N LEU A 254 -2.87 -21.51 5.42
CA LEU A 254 -3.63 -20.90 6.51
C LEU A 254 -3.82 -21.82 7.74
N THR A 255 -3.57 -23.13 7.60
CA THR A 255 -3.95 -24.13 8.62
C THR A 255 -2.79 -24.73 9.39
N GLU A 256 -1.52 -24.51 9.04
CA GLU A 256 -0.41 -25.29 9.63
C GLU A 256 0.71 -24.46 10.25
N ASN A 257 1.03 -24.81 11.52
CA ASN A 257 2.22 -24.35 12.23
C ASN A 257 3.43 -25.23 11.81
N PRO A 258 4.43 -24.69 11.11
CA PRO A 258 5.57 -25.51 10.61
C PRO A 258 6.51 -26.04 11.71
N VAL A 259 6.26 -25.69 12.95
CA VAL A 259 7.16 -26.01 14.08
C VAL A 259 7.04 -27.44 14.58
N GLU A 260 6.03 -28.21 14.16
CA GLU A 260 5.76 -29.56 14.69
C GLU A 260 5.97 -30.72 13.69
N LYS A 261 6.42 -30.43 12.44
CA LYS A 261 6.56 -31.45 11.39
C LYS A 261 8.01 -31.91 11.20
N THR A 262 8.18 -33.20 10.97
CA THR A 262 9.49 -33.78 10.59
C THR A 262 9.90 -33.30 9.18
N PRO A 263 11.20 -33.29 8.84
CA PRO A 263 11.66 -32.95 7.50
C PRO A 263 11.01 -33.78 6.37
N LEU A 264 10.73 -35.07 6.63
CA LEU A 264 10.08 -35.96 5.67
C LEU A 264 8.61 -35.55 5.44
N GLU A 265 7.90 -35.21 6.51
CA GLU A 265 6.51 -34.70 6.41
C GLU A 265 6.44 -33.39 5.65
N LEU A 266 7.38 -32.47 5.88
CA LEU A 266 7.44 -31.20 5.13
C LEU A 266 7.70 -31.45 3.63
N ILE A 267 8.56 -32.42 3.30
CA ILE A 267 8.82 -32.77 1.89
C ILE A 267 7.59 -33.45 1.26
N ASP A 268 6.91 -34.37 1.99
CA ASP A 268 5.70 -35.04 1.51
C ASP A 268 4.57 -34.02 1.24
N ASP A 269 4.37 -33.09 2.15
CA ASP A 269 3.41 -32.00 2.00
C ASP A 269 3.76 -31.12 0.80
N PHE A 270 5.02 -30.70 0.68
CA PHE A 270 5.49 -29.92 -0.45
C PHE A 270 5.29 -30.67 -1.79
N TYR A 271 5.62 -31.94 -1.83
CA TYR A 271 5.44 -32.76 -3.03
C TYR A 271 3.96 -32.88 -3.39
N ARG A 272 3.10 -33.15 -2.41
CA ARG A 272 1.64 -33.21 -2.58
C ARG A 272 1.08 -31.89 -3.07
N LEU A 273 1.54 -30.76 -2.52
CA LEU A 273 1.21 -29.42 -2.94
C LEU A 273 1.56 -29.17 -4.43
N GLN A 274 2.77 -29.55 -4.82
CA GLN A 274 3.25 -29.29 -6.19
C GLN A 274 2.68 -30.22 -7.24
N ASN A 275 2.41 -31.48 -6.88
CA ASN A 275 2.08 -32.54 -7.86
C ASN A 275 0.64 -33.03 -7.74
N ASN A 276 -0.11 -32.59 -6.71
CA ASN A 276 -1.46 -33.07 -6.40
C ASN A 276 -1.55 -34.62 -6.28
N GLN A 277 -0.44 -35.23 -5.87
CA GLN A 277 -0.25 -36.68 -5.71
C GLN A 277 0.63 -36.92 -4.48
N GLU A 278 0.41 -38.02 -3.80
CA GLU A 278 1.29 -38.46 -2.72
C GLU A 278 2.61 -39.02 -3.25
N LEU A 279 3.68 -38.93 -2.44
CA LEU A 279 4.93 -39.60 -2.74
C LEU A 279 4.69 -41.12 -2.84
N SER A 280 5.26 -41.76 -3.88
CA SER A 280 5.27 -43.20 -3.97
C SER A 280 6.15 -43.79 -2.86
N GLU A 281 5.94 -45.06 -2.53
CA GLU A 281 6.76 -45.76 -1.52
C GLU A 281 8.26 -45.74 -1.85
N ASP A 282 8.61 -45.85 -3.13
CA ASP A 282 10.01 -45.79 -3.59
C ASP A 282 10.60 -44.38 -3.39
N GLN A 283 9.82 -43.34 -3.61
CA GLN A 283 10.23 -41.94 -3.39
C GLN A 283 10.39 -41.66 -1.89
N LYS A 284 9.46 -42.11 -1.05
CA LYS A 284 9.55 -41.98 0.41
C LYS A 284 10.80 -42.68 0.95
N GLN A 285 11.07 -43.89 0.48
CA GLN A 285 12.25 -44.65 0.87
C GLN A 285 13.55 -43.96 0.44
N TYR A 286 13.59 -43.42 -0.76
CA TYR A 286 14.74 -42.63 -1.26
C TYR A 286 14.99 -41.40 -0.41
N LEU A 287 13.96 -40.63 -0.11
CA LEU A 287 14.05 -39.42 0.71
C LEU A 287 14.47 -39.75 2.16
N THR A 288 13.96 -40.82 2.74
CA THR A 288 14.34 -41.26 4.06
C THR A 288 15.84 -41.59 4.12
N ASN A 289 16.36 -42.31 3.11
CA ASN A 289 17.78 -42.62 3.03
C ASN A 289 18.62 -41.34 2.87
N LEU A 290 18.21 -40.43 2.01
CA LEU A 290 18.90 -39.17 1.78
C LEU A 290 18.96 -38.30 3.05
N LEU A 291 17.83 -38.12 3.75
CA LEU A 291 17.78 -37.40 5.04
C LEU A 291 18.68 -38.04 6.11
N SER A 292 18.73 -39.36 6.16
CA SER A 292 19.60 -40.12 7.06
C SER A 292 21.09 -39.87 6.79
N GLU A 293 21.47 -39.81 5.49
CA GLU A 293 22.85 -39.49 5.07
C GLU A 293 23.26 -38.06 5.39
N MET A 294 22.32 -37.14 5.38
CA MET A 294 22.55 -35.71 5.69
C MET A 294 22.61 -35.41 7.18
N GLY A 295 22.41 -36.41 8.06
CA GLY A 295 22.50 -36.28 9.53
C GLY A 295 21.30 -35.55 10.15
N GLY A 296 20.15 -35.57 9.49
CA GLY A 296 18.89 -35.05 10.02
C GLY A 296 18.23 -36.03 10.99
N ASP A 297 17.72 -35.55 12.13
CA ASP A 297 16.85 -36.32 13.00
C ASP A 297 15.55 -36.63 12.27
N ILE A 298 15.29 -37.92 12.05
CA ILE A 298 14.15 -38.44 11.27
C ILE A 298 12.93 -38.73 12.18
N LEU A 299 13.06 -38.52 13.48
CA LEU A 299 12.01 -38.80 14.48
C LEU A 299 11.39 -37.55 15.05
#